data_a2e0a2d0438e57abdd397c78bd03b3fa
#
_entry.id   a2e0a2d0438e57abdd397c78bd03b3fa
#
_cell.length_a   1.000
_cell.length_b   1.000
_cell.length_c   1.000
_cell.angle_alpha   90.00
_cell.angle_beta   90.00
_cell.angle_gamma   90.00
#
_symmetry.space_group_name_H-M   'P 1'
#
loop_
_entity.id
_entity.type
_entity.pdbx_description
1 polymer ?
#
loop_
_entity_poly.entity_id
_entity_poly.type
_entity_poly.pdbx_seq_one_letter_code
_entity_poly.pdbx_strand_id
1 'polypeptide(L)'
;KERGIPSVLMTFDPHPMEVVRPGSHPAQLTTLARRAELAEELGIDVFCVMPFTAEFMKLTPERYAHEILVERLHVTEVVVGENFTFGKKAAGDVNMLREMGERFGFAVDGVTLLAEHAVTFSSTYIRACVDAGDMAAATEALGRPHRVEGVVVHGDGRGRQLGYPTANVAPPMFSAIPADGVYAAWFTVLGHGADLGTVVPGERYMAAVSVGTNPTFSGRTRTVEAFVLDREADLYG
;
A
#
# COMPACT_ATOMS: atom_id res chain seq x y z
N LYS A 1 6.40 -19.75 -11.78
CA LYS A 1 7.78 -20.16 -12.22
C LYS A 1 7.81 -21.61 -12.70
N GLU A 2 7.09 -22.52 -12.06
CA GLU A 2 7.07 -23.95 -12.45
C GLU A 2 6.58 -24.18 -13.89
N ARG A 3 5.69 -23.34 -14.41
CA ARG A 3 5.12 -23.45 -15.76
C ARG A 3 5.90 -22.68 -16.84
N GLY A 4 6.96 -21.93 -16.49
CA GLY A 4 7.74 -21.15 -17.44
C GLY A 4 7.00 -19.98 -18.09
N ILE A 5 5.88 -19.54 -17.50
CA ILE A 5 5.10 -18.36 -17.93
C ILE A 5 5.31 -17.19 -16.98
N PRO A 6 5.29 -15.93 -17.47
CA PRO A 6 5.45 -14.77 -16.60
C PRO A 6 4.27 -14.61 -15.63
N SER A 7 4.60 -14.23 -14.39
CA SER A 7 3.63 -13.86 -13.37
C SER A 7 3.32 -12.37 -13.43
N VAL A 8 2.03 -12.02 -13.36
CA VAL A 8 1.56 -10.64 -13.42
C VAL A 8 0.76 -10.31 -12.16
N LEU A 9 1.19 -9.32 -11.38
CA LEU A 9 0.39 -8.73 -10.32
C LEU A 9 -0.34 -7.51 -10.88
N MET A 10 -1.66 -7.61 -11.02
CA MET A 10 -2.50 -6.50 -11.49
C MET A 10 -3.03 -5.68 -10.31
N THR A 11 -2.92 -4.37 -10.41
CA THR A 11 -3.49 -3.42 -9.46
C THR A 11 -4.13 -2.25 -10.18
N PHE A 12 -4.88 -1.42 -9.47
CA PHE A 12 -5.55 -0.25 -10.02
C PHE A 12 -4.98 1.06 -9.48
N ASP A 13 -4.91 2.06 -10.36
CA ASP A 13 -4.65 3.46 -10.02
C ASP A 13 -5.49 4.37 -10.93
N PRO A 14 -6.31 5.29 -10.36
CA PRO A 14 -6.58 5.47 -8.92
C PRO A 14 -7.27 4.26 -8.28
N HIS A 15 -7.34 4.27 -6.93
CA HIS A 15 -8.05 3.21 -6.21
C HIS A 15 -9.52 3.18 -6.63
N PRO A 16 -10.12 2.00 -6.88
CA PRO A 16 -11.51 1.89 -7.37
C PRO A 16 -12.53 2.73 -6.58
N MET A 17 -12.41 2.79 -5.26
CA MET A 17 -13.32 3.57 -4.41
C MET A 17 -13.22 5.08 -4.65
N GLU A 18 -12.10 5.59 -5.13
CA GLU A 18 -11.96 7.00 -5.48
C GLU A 18 -12.86 7.39 -6.66
N VAL A 19 -13.03 6.49 -7.62
CA VAL A 19 -13.89 6.68 -8.80
C VAL A 19 -15.36 6.33 -8.49
N VAL A 20 -15.59 5.23 -7.75
CA VAL A 20 -16.94 4.74 -7.43
C VAL A 20 -17.64 5.65 -6.43
N ARG A 21 -16.93 6.13 -5.42
CA ARG A 21 -17.45 7.00 -4.35
C ARG A 21 -16.38 7.99 -3.92
N PRO A 22 -16.21 9.10 -4.62
CA PRO A 22 -15.22 10.13 -4.27
C PRO A 22 -15.34 10.54 -2.80
N GLY A 23 -14.21 10.68 -2.13
CA GLY A 23 -14.13 11.02 -0.70
C GLY A 23 -14.32 9.85 0.28
N SER A 24 -14.56 8.62 -0.19
CA SER A 24 -14.64 7.40 0.66
C SER A 24 -13.48 6.45 0.44
N HIS A 25 -12.34 6.98 0.02
CA HIS A 25 -11.12 6.21 -0.23
C HIS A 25 -10.60 5.60 1.09
N PRO A 26 -10.39 4.28 1.17
CA PRO A 26 -9.77 3.68 2.35
C PRO A 26 -8.29 4.08 2.42
N ALA A 27 -7.76 4.25 3.64
CA ALA A 27 -6.35 4.56 3.83
C ALA A 27 -5.45 3.53 3.13
N GLN A 28 -4.46 4.01 2.38
CA GLN A 28 -3.53 3.15 1.64
C GLN A 28 -2.44 2.62 2.57
N LEU A 29 -2.31 1.29 2.63
CA LEU A 29 -1.28 0.60 3.41
C LEU A 29 0.11 0.64 2.74
N THR A 30 0.14 0.87 1.42
CA THR A 30 1.37 0.94 0.61
C THR A 30 1.19 1.93 -0.53
N THR A 31 2.23 2.64 -0.88
CA THR A 31 2.33 3.36 -2.15
C THR A 31 2.41 2.38 -3.34
N LEU A 32 2.19 2.86 -4.57
CA LEU A 32 2.40 2.03 -5.76
C LEU A 32 3.86 1.56 -5.88
N ALA A 33 4.82 2.46 -5.60
CA ALA A 33 6.24 2.13 -5.62
C ALA A 33 6.55 0.99 -4.62
N ARG A 34 6.09 1.12 -3.37
CA ARG A 34 6.30 0.06 -2.36
C ARG A 34 5.60 -1.25 -2.73
N ARG A 35 4.46 -1.19 -3.38
CA ARG A 35 3.75 -2.39 -3.86
C ARG A 35 4.54 -3.09 -4.97
N ALA A 36 5.16 -2.32 -5.86
CA ALA A 36 6.04 -2.86 -6.90
C ALA A 36 7.30 -3.52 -6.30
N GLU A 37 7.97 -2.85 -5.33
CA GLU A 37 9.10 -3.44 -4.59
C GLU A 37 8.72 -4.78 -3.94
N LEU A 38 7.58 -4.84 -3.26
CA LEU A 38 7.10 -6.07 -2.62
C LEU A 38 6.78 -7.18 -3.63
N ALA A 39 6.25 -6.82 -4.79
CA ALA A 39 5.99 -7.76 -5.87
C ALA A 39 7.30 -8.33 -6.43
N GLU A 40 8.31 -7.49 -6.61
CA GLU A 40 9.64 -7.88 -7.04
C GLU A 40 10.32 -8.81 -6.01
N GLU A 41 10.27 -8.46 -4.70
CA GLU A 41 10.78 -9.30 -3.61
C GLU A 41 10.16 -10.71 -3.62
N LEU A 42 8.88 -10.83 -4.02
CA LEU A 42 8.17 -12.10 -4.19
C LEU A 42 8.44 -12.79 -5.53
N GLY A 43 9.22 -12.15 -6.41
CA GLY A 43 9.59 -12.68 -7.72
C GLY A 43 8.46 -12.62 -8.75
N ILE A 44 7.57 -11.65 -8.65
CA ILE A 44 6.59 -11.31 -9.69
C ILE A 44 7.33 -10.68 -10.87
N ASP A 45 7.07 -11.16 -12.07
CA ASP A 45 7.78 -10.72 -13.28
C ASP A 45 7.24 -9.38 -13.81
N VAL A 46 5.94 -9.11 -13.67
CA VAL A 46 5.28 -7.89 -14.19
C VAL A 46 4.34 -7.30 -13.16
N PHE A 47 4.56 -6.04 -12.79
CA PHE A 47 3.64 -5.24 -12.00
C PHE A 47 2.77 -4.39 -12.93
N CYS A 48 1.51 -4.80 -13.13
CA CYS A 48 0.58 -4.18 -14.05
C CYS A 48 -0.34 -3.18 -13.32
N VAL A 49 -0.18 -1.89 -13.60
CA VAL A 49 -1.04 -0.83 -13.06
C VAL A 49 -2.12 -0.48 -14.10
N MET A 50 -3.35 -0.83 -13.80
CA MET A 50 -4.49 -0.55 -14.67
C MET A 50 -5.19 0.75 -14.26
N PRO A 51 -5.42 1.70 -15.18
CA PRO A 51 -6.20 2.88 -14.87
C PRO A 51 -7.66 2.50 -14.61
N PHE A 52 -8.14 2.80 -13.38
CA PHE A 52 -9.54 2.58 -13.02
C PHE A 52 -10.36 3.82 -13.40
N THR A 53 -10.98 3.78 -14.57
CA THR A 53 -11.76 4.89 -15.12
C THR A 53 -13.27 4.68 -14.95
N ALA A 54 -14.06 5.72 -15.20
CA ALA A 54 -15.51 5.63 -15.21
C ALA A 54 -16.04 4.65 -16.30
N GLU A 55 -15.30 4.45 -17.39
CA GLU A 55 -15.58 3.46 -18.42
C GLU A 55 -15.26 2.06 -17.93
N PHE A 56 -14.08 1.87 -17.30
CA PHE A 56 -13.67 0.59 -16.73
C PHE A 56 -14.69 0.10 -15.69
N MET A 57 -15.17 1.00 -14.82
CA MET A 57 -16.20 0.71 -13.81
C MET A 57 -17.51 0.15 -14.42
N LYS A 58 -17.80 0.41 -15.68
CA LYS A 58 -19.01 -0.04 -16.38
C LYS A 58 -18.88 -1.42 -17.02
N LEU A 59 -17.67 -2.00 -17.06
CA LEU A 59 -17.45 -3.32 -17.64
C LEU A 59 -18.27 -4.37 -16.89
N THR A 60 -19.07 -5.15 -17.63
CA THR A 60 -19.73 -6.33 -17.04
C THR A 60 -18.67 -7.38 -16.68
N PRO A 61 -18.98 -8.34 -15.80
CA PRO A 61 -18.05 -9.43 -15.50
C PRO A 61 -17.54 -10.15 -16.77
N GLU A 62 -18.40 -10.43 -17.72
CA GLU A 62 -18.03 -11.09 -19.00
C GLU A 62 -17.07 -10.24 -19.82
N ARG A 63 -17.34 -8.93 -19.95
CA ARG A 63 -16.46 -8.02 -20.68
C ARG A 63 -15.11 -7.86 -19.97
N TYR A 64 -15.09 -7.80 -18.66
CA TYR A 64 -13.85 -7.77 -17.90
C TYR A 64 -13.01 -9.04 -18.15
N ALA A 65 -13.62 -10.22 -18.06
CA ALA A 65 -12.90 -11.47 -18.30
C ALA A 65 -12.39 -11.55 -19.75
N HIS A 66 -13.23 -11.23 -20.74
CA HIS A 66 -12.85 -11.31 -22.13
C HIS A 66 -11.85 -10.23 -22.55
N GLU A 67 -12.18 -8.95 -22.34
CA GLU A 67 -11.38 -7.83 -22.86
C GLU A 67 -10.07 -7.62 -22.08
N ILE A 68 -10.08 -7.88 -20.76
CA ILE A 68 -8.90 -7.63 -19.93
C ILE A 68 -8.07 -8.91 -19.74
N LEU A 69 -8.70 -9.99 -19.27
CA LEU A 69 -7.94 -11.21 -18.95
C LEU A 69 -7.53 -11.97 -20.22
N VAL A 70 -8.43 -12.12 -21.18
CA VAL A 70 -8.13 -12.90 -22.39
C VAL A 70 -7.42 -12.06 -23.44
N GLU A 71 -8.02 -10.94 -23.90
CA GLU A 71 -7.49 -10.21 -25.05
C GLU A 71 -6.24 -9.38 -24.74
N ARG A 72 -6.16 -8.76 -23.54
CA ARG A 72 -5.03 -7.89 -23.22
C ARG A 72 -3.91 -8.61 -22.45
N LEU A 73 -4.27 -9.42 -21.48
CA LEU A 73 -3.29 -10.09 -20.61
C LEU A 73 -2.95 -11.51 -21.07
N HIS A 74 -3.75 -12.10 -21.98
CA HIS A 74 -3.56 -13.47 -22.48
C HIS A 74 -3.35 -14.48 -21.34
N VAL A 75 -4.17 -14.35 -20.28
CA VAL A 75 -4.01 -15.16 -19.08
C VAL A 75 -4.25 -16.65 -19.38
N THR A 76 -3.42 -17.51 -18.81
CA THR A 76 -3.63 -18.97 -18.79
C THR A 76 -4.10 -19.43 -17.42
N GLU A 77 -3.88 -18.62 -16.39
CA GLU A 77 -4.31 -18.88 -15.02
C GLU A 77 -4.55 -17.55 -14.29
N VAL A 78 -5.59 -17.52 -13.46
CA VAL A 78 -5.93 -16.39 -12.59
C VAL A 78 -5.94 -16.87 -11.15
N VAL A 79 -5.16 -16.22 -10.29
CA VAL A 79 -5.11 -16.49 -8.85
C VAL A 79 -5.74 -15.32 -8.11
N VAL A 80 -6.78 -15.59 -7.33
CA VAL A 80 -7.53 -14.56 -6.58
C VAL A 80 -7.95 -15.08 -5.21
N GLY A 81 -8.19 -14.19 -4.26
CA GLY A 81 -8.82 -14.60 -3.00
C GLY A 81 -10.25 -15.11 -3.22
N GLU A 82 -10.71 -16.06 -2.40
CA GLU A 82 -12.07 -16.62 -2.50
C GLU A 82 -13.19 -15.57 -2.34
N ASN A 83 -12.88 -14.41 -1.75
CA ASN A 83 -13.79 -13.27 -1.61
C ASN A 83 -13.68 -12.25 -2.75
N PHE A 84 -12.94 -12.57 -3.82
CA PHE A 84 -12.75 -11.66 -4.94
C PHE A 84 -14.07 -11.39 -5.66
N THR A 85 -14.30 -10.10 -5.94
CA THR A 85 -15.43 -9.65 -6.75
C THR A 85 -14.95 -8.70 -7.84
N PHE A 86 -15.62 -8.70 -8.98
CA PHE A 86 -15.22 -7.92 -10.15
C PHE A 86 -16.41 -7.49 -11.03
N GLY A 87 -16.11 -6.66 -12.00
CA GLY A 87 -17.11 -6.14 -12.93
C GLY A 87 -18.02 -5.09 -12.30
N LYS A 88 -18.95 -4.59 -13.10
CA LYS A 88 -19.89 -3.53 -12.73
C LYS A 88 -20.65 -3.88 -11.46
N LYS A 89 -20.57 -2.99 -10.45
CA LYS A 89 -21.20 -3.17 -9.13
C LYS A 89 -20.77 -4.44 -8.40
N ALA A 90 -19.56 -4.93 -8.65
CA ALA A 90 -19.04 -6.18 -8.07
C ALA A 90 -19.98 -7.39 -8.32
N ALA A 91 -20.58 -7.46 -9.51
CA ALA A 91 -21.55 -8.50 -9.85
C ALA A 91 -20.91 -9.87 -10.15
N GLY A 92 -19.61 -9.93 -10.44
CA GLY A 92 -18.86 -11.16 -10.64
C GLY A 92 -18.20 -11.63 -9.34
N ASP A 93 -18.15 -12.93 -9.15
CA ASP A 93 -17.45 -13.62 -8.06
C ASP A 93 -16.49 -14.69 -8.61
N VAL A 94 -15.81 -15.40 -7.70
CA VAL A 94 -14.84 -16.44 -8.08
C VAL A 94 -15.49 -17.61 -8.84
N ASN A 95 -16.75 -17.97 -8.52
CA ASN A 95 -17.43 -19.05 -9.21
C ASN A 95 -17.77 -18.65 -10.66
N MET A 96 -18.30 -17.44 -10.83
CA MET A 96 -18.54 -16.89 -12.16
C MET A 96 -17.22 -16.78 -12.96
N LEU A 97 -16.12 -16.43 -12.31
CA LEU A 97 -14.80 -16.37 -12.95
C LEU A 97 -14.32 -17.78 -13.40
N ARG A 98 -14.60 -18.83 -12.62
CA ARG A 98 -14.32 -20.23 -13.00
C ARG A 98 -15.12 -20.65 -14.23
N GLU A 99 -16.43 -20.35 -14.26
CA GLU A 99 -17.27 -20.62 -15.42
C GLU A 99 -16.76 -19.91 -16.69
N MET A 100 -16.30 -18.66 -16.53
CA MET A 100 -15.67 -17.93 -17.64
C MET A 100 -14.32 -18.52 -18.01
N GLY A 101 -13.55 -19.00 -17.05
CA GLY A 101 -12.29 -19.71 -17.29
C GLY A 101 -12.49 -20.95 -18.16
N GLU A 102 -13.48 -21.77 -17.84
CA GLU A 102 -13.87 -22.94 -18.67
C GLU A 102 -14.26 -22.53 -20.09
N ARG A 103 -15.02 -21.45 -20.23
CA ARG A 103 -15.49 -20.92 -21.51
C ARG A 103 -14.38 -20.32 -22.37
N PHE A 104 -13.46 -19.58 -21.75
CA PHE A 104 -12.44 -18.79 -22.45
C PHE A 104 -11.04 -19.44 -22.43
N GLY A 105 -10.86 -20.55 -21.75
CA GLY A 105 -9.64 -21.34 -21.79
C GLY A 105 -8.56 -20.90 -20.80
N PHE A 106 -8.92 -20.43 -19.59
CA PHE A 106 -7.98 -20.16 -18.52
C PHE A 106 -8.39 -20.83 -17.20
N ALA A 107 -7.40 -21.22 -16.38
CA ALA A 107 -7.65 -21.77 -15.06
C ALA A 107 -7.93 -20.69 -14.02
N VAL A 108 -8.67 -21.02 -12.96
CA VAL A 108 -8.91 -20.09 -11.83
C VAL A 108 -8.61 -20.79 -10.51
N ASP A 109 -7.67 -20.25 -9.76
CA ASP A 109 -7.33 -20.68 -8.41
C ASP A 109 -7.86 -19.68 -7.38
N GLY A 110 -8.76 -20.12 -6.51
CA GLY A 110 -9.30 -19.36 -5.41
C GLY A 110 -8.51 -19.64 -4.14
N VAL A 111 -7.73 -18.66 -3.67
CA VAL A 111 -6.90 -18.78 -2.47
C VAL A 111 -7.71 -18.47 -1.23
N THR A 112 -7.70 -19.37 -0.26
CA THR A 112 -8.30 -19.13 1.06
C THR A 112 -7.56 -18.03 1.80
N LEU A 113 -8.32 -17.13 2.43
CA LEU A 113 -7.72 -16.03 3.20
C LEU A 113 -6.97 -16.58 4.42
N LEU A 114 -5.77 -16.08 4.64
CA LEU A 114 -4.99 -16.39 5.84
C LEU A 114 -5.74 -15.91 7.08
N ALA A 115 -5.88 -16.81 8.05
CA ALA A 115 -6.47 -16.50 9.34
C ALA A 115 -5.61 -17.12 10.44
N GLU A 116 -5.39 -16.38 11.51
CA GLU A 116 -4.71 -16.82 12.71
C GLU A 116 -5.54 -16.42 13.93
N HIS A 117 -5.65 -17.32 14.93
CA HIS A 117 -6.46 -17.11 16.15
C HIS A 117 -7.90 -16.58 15.87
N ALA A 118 -8.56 -17.12 14.84
CA ALA A 118 -9.89 -16.69 14.37
C ALA A 118 -9.96 -15.27 13.77
N VAL A 119 -8.83 -14.62 13.51
CA VAL A 119 -8.75 -13.33 12.85
C VAL A 119 -8.31 -13.52 11.40
N THR A 120 -9.12 -13.06 10.45
CA THR A 120 -8.74 -13.05 9.03
C THR A 120 -7.83 -11.87 8.74
N PHE A 121 -6.61 -12.14 8.27
CA PHE A 121 -5.68 -11.11 7.85
C PHE A 121 -6.15 -10.47 6.55
N SER A 122 -6.74 -9.31 6.68
CA SER A 122 -7.28 -8.52 5.56
C SER A 122 -6.76 -7.09 5.61
N SER A 123 -6.78 -6.40 4.47
CA SER A 123 -6.43 -4.97 4.45
C SER A 123 -7.32 -4.13 5.36
N THR A 124 -8.57 -4.54 5.60
CA THR A 124 -9.47 -3.85 6.53
C THR A 124 -9.01 -4.03 7.97
N TYR A 125 -8.64 -5.25 8.37
CA TYR A 125 -8.09 -5.52 9.70
C TYR A 125 -6.80 -4.75 9.94
N ILE A 126 -5.86 -4.80 8.97
CA ILE A 126 -4.57 -4.10 9.08
C ILE A 126 -4.78 -2.58 9.21
N ARG A 127 -5.72 -1.99 8.45
CA ARG A 127 -6.04 -0.55 8.61
C ARG A 127 -6.58 -0.24 10.00
N ALA A 128 -7.43 -1.10 10.55
CA ALA A 128 -7.93 -0.92 11.92
C ALA A 128 -6.81 -0.97 12.96
N CYS A 129 -5.85 -1.90 12.82
CA CYS A 129 -4.68 -1.98 13.70
C CYS A 129 -3.81 -0.71 13.59
N VAL A 130 -3.52 -0.24 12.37
CA VAL A 130 -2.75 0.98 12.14
C VAL A 130 -3.46 2.20 12.73
N ASP A 131 -4.76 2.34 12.50
CA ASP A 131 -5.56 3.46 13.00
C ASP A 131 -5.69 3.46 14.54
N ALA A 132 -5.64 2.28 15.15
CA ALA A 132 -5.58 2.12 16.60
C ALA A 132 -4.17 2.29 17.20
N GLY A 133 -3.12 2.35 16.36
CA GLY A 133 -1.73 2.38 16.81
C GLY A 133 -1.19 1.02 17.29
N ASP A 134 -1.93 -0.06 17.06
CA ASP A 134 -1.48 -1.43 17.35
C ASP A 134 -0.54 -1.93 16.24
N MET A 135 0.71 -1.46 16.33
CA MET A 135 1.71 -1.79 15.33
C MET A 135 2.22 -3.24 15.45
N ALA A 136 2.02 -3.88 16.61
CA ALA A 136 2.35 -5.29 16.80
C ALA A 136 1.40 -6.18 15.98
N ALA A 137 0.10 -6.02 16.14
CA ALA A 137 -0.91 -6.75 15.38
C ALA A 137 -0.84 -6.42 13.87
N ALA A 138 -0.57 -5.15 13.51
CA ALA A 138 -0.37 -4.77 12.12
C ALA A 138 0.86 -5.47 11.49
N THR A 139 1.96 -5.58 12.24
CA THR A 139 3.20 -6.24 11.80
C THR A 139 2.99 -7.74 11.63
N GLU A 140 2.30 -8.40 12.57
CA GLU A 140 1.94 -9.81 12.50
C GLU A 140 1.11 -10.10 11.23
N ALA A 141 0.04 -9.34 11.02
CA ALA A 141 -0.84 -9.53 9.87
C ALA A 141 -0.18 -9.20 8.52
N LEU A 142 0.79 -8.28 8.50
CA LEU A 142 1.56 -7.92 7.29
C LEU A 142 2.74 -8.86 7.04
N GLY A 143 3.22 -9.60 8.05
CA GLY A 143 4.49 -10.32 8.01
C GLY A 143 5.73 -9.41 7.98
N ARG A 144 5.55 -8.10 8.20
CA ARG A 144 6.60 -7.07 8.20
C ARG A 144 6.11 -5.79 8.89
N PRO A 145 7.01 -4.91 9.37
CA PRO A 145 6.60 -3.60 9.88
C PRO A 145 5.83 -2.78 8.84
N HIS A 146 4.80 -2.07 9.31
CA HIS A 146 4.11 -1.08 8.49
C HIS A 146 5.07 0.06 8.14
N ARG A 147 4.98 0.58 6.90
CA ARG A 147 5.86 1.63 6.40
C ARG A 147 5.05 2.85 5.99
N VAL A 148 5.43 4.01 6.50
CA VAL A 148 4.94 5.33 6.05
C VAL A 148 6.05 5.97 5.23
N GLU A 149 5.74 6.42 4.03
CA GLU A 149 6.66 7.07 3.10
C GLU A 149 6.21 8.49 2.82
N GLY A 150 7.15 9.37 2.55
CA GLY A 150 6.85 10.74 2.17
C GLY A 150 8.11 11.56 1.94
N VAL A 151 7.93 12.74 1.39
CA VAL A 151 9.00 13.72 1.25
C VAL A 151 9.24 14.41 2.59
N VAL A 152 10.49 14.67 2.94
CA VAL A 152 10.83 15.45 4.13
C VAL A 152 10.66 16.93 3.83
N VAL A 153 9.76 17.58 4.56
CA VAL A 153 9.42 18.99 4.40
C VAL A 153 9.85 19.81 5.60
N HIS A 154 9.95 21.14 5.42
CA HIS A 154 10.21 22.05 6.53
C HIS A 154 9.03 22.06 7.52
N GLY A 155 9.32 21.88 8.80
CA GLY A 155 8.39 22.05 9.90
C GLY A 155 8.71 23.30 10.73
N ASP A 156 8.09 23.41 11.89
CA ASP A 156 8.25 24.58 12.80
C ASP A 156 9.66 24.69 13.41
N GLY A 157 10.52 23.70 13.25
CA GLY A 157 11.91 23.67 13.75
C GLY A 157 12.04 23.61 15.28
N ARG A 158 10.95 23.32 16.00
CA ARG A 158 10.93 23.28 17.49
C ARG A 158 11.88 22.21 18.03
N GLY A 159 11.90 21.02 17.40
CA GLY A 159 12.78 19.91 17.81
C GLY A 159 14.26 20.30 17.72
N ARG A 160 14.67 21.01 16.67
CA ARG A 160 16.06 21.48 16.50
C ARG A 160 16.50 22.40 17.64
N GLN A 161 15.62 23.31 18.12
CA GLN A 161 15.91 24.19 19.25
C GLN A 161 16.09 23.43 20.56
N LEU A 162 15.47 22.27 20.70
CA LEU A 162 15.55 21.41 21.87
C LEU A 162 16.66 20.34 21.77
N GLY A 163 17.45 20.34 20.69
CA GLY A 163 18.50 19.36 20.45
C GLY A 163 18.03 18.04 19.84
N TYR A 164 16.78 17.96 19.40
CA TYR A 164 16.18 16.79 18.74
C TYR A 164 15.66 17.16 17.35
N PRO A 165 16.55 17.38 16.35
CA PRO A 165 16.11 17.71 15.00
C PRO A 165 15.29 16.56 14.40
N THR A 166 14.06 16.85 13.98
CA THR A 166 13.14 15.87 13.40
C THR A 166 12.96 16.10 11.90
N ALA A 167 12.89 15.01 11.14
CA ALA A 167 12.44 15.01 9.76
C ALA A 167 10.91 15.00 9.73
N ASN A 168 10.30 16.06 9.19
CA ASN A 168 8.86 16.13 9.01
C ASN A 168 8.49 15.41 7.71
N VAL A 169 8.01 14.18 7.82
CA VAL A 169 7.62 13.36 6.68
C VAL A 169 6.22 13.76 6.23
N ALA A 170 6.06 14.14 4.97
CA ALA A 170 4.78 14.45 4.33
C ALA A 170 4.30 13.27 3.48
N PRO A 171 3.49 12.35 4.02
CA PRO A 171 3.01 11.20 3.26
C PRO A 171 2.03 11.63 2.16
N PRO A 172 1.92 10.85 1.07
CA PRO A 172 0.87 11.03 0.09
C PRO A 172 -0.53 11.05 0.73
N MET A 173 -1.46 11.74 0.08
CA MET A 173 -2.85 11.75 0.49
C MET A 173 -3.39 10.32 0.64
N PHE A 174 -4.22 10.10 1.66
CA PHE A 174 -4.79 8.80 2.01
C PHE A 174 -3.80 7.73 2.52
N SER A 175 -2.54 8.06 2.80
CA SER A 175 -1.64 7.11 3.47
C SER A 175 -2.20 6.67 4.82
N ALA A 176 -2.09 5.38 5.14
CA ALA A 176 -2.42 4.86 6.46
C ALA A 176 -1.33 5.31 7.45
N ILE A 177 -1.68 6.25 8.33
CA ILE A 177 -0.79 6.79 9.35
C ILE A 177 -1.27 6.26 10.70
N PRO A 178 -0.38 5.76 11.59
CA PRO A 178 -0.73 5.27 12.91
C PRO A 178 -1.46 6.32 13.78
N ALA A 179 -2.11 5.87 14.85
CA ALA A 179 -2.68 6.76 15.87
C ALA A 179 -1.63 7.73 16.42
N ASP A 180 -2.10 8.82 17.04
CA ASP A 180 -1.22 9.76 17.73
C ASP A 180 -0.42 9.04 18.83
N GLY A 181 0.90 9.23 18.85
CA GLY A 181 1.80 8.54 19.76
C GLY A 181 3.26 8.64 19.38
N VAL A 182 4.11 7.95 20.14
CA VAL A 182 5.55 7.84 19.86
C VAL A 182 5.88 6.38 19.58
N TYR A 183 6.56 6.14 18.46
CA TYR A 183 6.86 4.81 17.96
C TYR A 183 8.36 4.60 17.80
N ALA A 184 8.86 3.43 18.22
CA ALA A 184 10.16 2.95 17.82
C ALA A 184 10.09 2.47 16.36
N ALA A 185 10.96 2.99 15.50
CA ALA A 185 10.89 2.72 14.07
C ALA A 185 12.28 2.57 13.44
N TRP A 186 12.27 2.08 12.21
CA TRP A 186 13.39 2.16 11.31
C TRP A 186 13.17 3.30 10.31
N PHE A 187 14.17 4.16 10.15
CA PHE A 187 14.19 5.22 9.15
C PHE A 187 15.11 4.83 7.99
N THR A 188 14.66 5.05 6.78
CA THR A 188 15.44 4.78 5.56
C THR A 188 15.25 5.92 4.57
N VAL A 189 16.34 6.47 4.05
CA VAL A 189 16.31 7.43 2.95
C VAL A 189 16.20 6.65 1.64
N LEU A 190 15.18 6.97 0.83
CA LEU A 190 14.91 6.27 -0.43
C LEU A 190 15.50 6.97 -1.66
N GLY A 191 15.74 8.27 -1.55
CA GLY A 191 16.26 9.12 -2.64
C GLY A 191 17.70 9.58 -2.39
N HIS A 192 18.16 10.45 -3.27
CA HIS A 192 19.44 11.14 -3.15
C HIS A 192 19.19 12.57 -2.68
N GLY A 193 19.53 12.88 -1.44
CA GLY A 193 19.52 14.24 -0.89
C GLY A 193 20.82 14.98 -1.25
N ALA A 194 20.79 16.31 -1.11
CA ALA A 194 21.93 17.16 -1.43
C ALA A 194 23.10 16.99 -0.44
N ASP A 195 22.81 16.79 0.84
CA ASP A 195 23.80 16.53 1.89
C ASP A 195 23.21 15.60 2.96
N LEU A 196 23.42 14.31 2.80
CA LEU A 196 22.92 13.29 3.71
C LEU A 196 23.82 13.08 4.95
N GLY A 197 24.92 13.83 5.07
CA GLY A 197 25.84 13.73 6.20
C GLY A 197 26.31 12.29 6.45
N THR A 198 25.89 11.72 7.60
CA THR A 198 26.25 10.34 7.98
C THR A 198 25.19 9.29 7.58
N VAL A 199 24.17 9.68 6.81
CA VAL A 199 23.07 8.79 6.39
C VAL A 199 23.34 8.29 4.97
N VAL A 200 23.25 6.98 4.79
CA VAL A 200 23.44 6.31 3.49
C VAL A 200 22.08 5.88 2.95
N PRO A 201 21.72 6.23 1.70
CA PRO A 201 20.48 5.79 1.08
C PRO A 201 20.34 4.27 1.08
N GLY A 202 19.16 3.78 1.40
CA GLY A 202 18.85 2.35 1.47
C GLY A 202 19.19 1.69 2.82
N GLU A 203 20.05 2.29 3.65
CA GLU A 203 20.34 1.77 4.99
C GLU A 203 19.24 2.09 5.99
N ARG A 204 19.13 1.27 7.03
CA ARG A 204 18.15 1.41 8.11
C ARG A 204 18.79 2.01 9.35
N TYR A 205 18.18 3.04 9.88
CA TYR A 205 18.59 3.73 11.10
C TYR A 205 17.49 3.65 12.15
N MET A 206 17.86 3.46 13.39
CA MET A 206 16.89 3.56 14.49
C MET A 206 16.34 4.98 14.60
N ALA A 207 15.04 5.10 14.80
CA ALA A 207 14.38 6.38 14.93
C ALA A 207 13.27 6.35 15.97
N ALA A 208 13.05 7.47 16.65
CA ALA A 208 11.85 7.75 17.40
C ALA A 208 10.91 8.57 16.48
N VAL A 209 9.71 8.04 16.22
CA VAL A 209 8.74 8.69 15.37
C VAL A 209 7.57 9.19 16.20
N SER A 210 7.34 10.49 16.18
CA SER A 210 6.16 11.13 16.77
C SER A 210 5.08 11.27 15.70
N VAL A 211 3.91 10.74 15.99
CA VAL A 211 2.69 10.98 15.22
C VAL A 211 1.78 11.85 16.06
N GLY A 212 1.38 12.99 15.51
CA GLY A 212 0.51 13.95 16.22
C GLY A 212 -0.56 14.52 15.30
N THR A 213 -1.64 15.00 15.88
CA THR A 213 -2.72 15.66 15.14
C THR A 213 -2.66 17.16 15.36
N ASN A 214 -2.33 17.91 14.32
CA ASN A 214 -2.35 19.37 14.35
C ASN A 214 -3.68 19.90 13.80
N PRO A 215 -4.36 20.83 14.51
CA PRO A 215 -5.50 21.56 13.97
C PRO A 215 -5.05 22.43 12.79
N THR A 216 -5.71 22.30 11.65
CA THR A 216 -5.51 23.16 10.48
C THR A 216 -6.81 23.86 10.12
N PHE A 217 -6.75 24.91 9.29
CA PHE A 217 -7.95 25.61 8.80
C PHE A 217 -8.90 24.69 7.99
N SER A 218 -8.39 23.57 7.46
CA SER A 218 -9.12 22.58 6.68
C SER A 218 -9.48 21.30 7.46
N GLY A 219 -9.19 21.23 8.76
CA GLY A 219 -9.45 20.07 9.59
C GLY A 219 -8.26 19.65 10.46
N ARG A 220 -8.20 18.36 10.80
CA ARG A 220 -7.09 17.77 11.55
C ARG A 220 -6.19 17.00 10.58
N THR A 221 -4.92 17.38 10.52
CA THR A 221 -3.91 16.65 9.74
C THR A 221 -2.95 15.97 10.70
N ARG A 222 -2.73 14.67 10.53
CA ARG A 222 -1.68 13.95 11.26
C ARG A 222 -0.32 14.34 10.70
N THR A 223 0.60 14.70 11.58
CA THR A 223 2.01 14.96 11.27
C THR A 223 2.83 13.74 11.65
N VAL A 224 3.87 13.45 10.88
CA VAL A 224 4.82 12.36 11.14
C VAL A 224 6.20 12.97 11.23
N GLU A 225 6.77 12.95 12.42
CA GLU A 225 8.07 13.55 12.73
C GLU A 225 9.03 12.45 13.18
N ALA A 226 10.11 12.24 12.43
CA ALA A 226 11.11 11.22 12.72
C ALA A 226 12.39 11.85 13.26
N PHE A 227 12.80 11.49 14.47
CA PHE A 227 14.12 11.75 15.03
C PHE A 227 15.00 10.54 14.79
N VAL A 228 16.00 10.69 13.91
CA VAL A 228 16.96 9.62 13.60
C VAL A 228 18.06 9.63 14.65
N LEU A 229 18.21 8.52 15.37
CA LEU A 229 19.12 8.42 16.50
C LEU A 229 20.59 8.42 16.02
N ASP A 230 21.43 9.17 16.72
CA ASP A 230 22.89 9.24 16.52
C ASP A 230 23.30 9.57 15.08
N ARG A 231 22.50 10.38 14.38
CA ARG A 231 22.77 10.82 13.01
C ARG A 231 22.51 12.32 12.85
N GLU A 232 23.40 12.94 12.08
CA GLU A 232 23.23 14.32 11.62
C GLU A 232 23.17 14.29 10.09
N ALA A 233 22.10 14.85 9.51
CA ALA A 233 21.87 14.89 8.08
C ALA A 233 20.90 16.01 7.72
N ASP A 234 21.05 16.57 6.54
CA ASP A 234 20.02 17.37 5.88
C ASP A 234 19.18 16.44 5.03
N LEU A 235 17.95 16.16 5.48
CA LEU A 235 17.04 15.18 4.89
C LEU A 235 15.93 15.83 4.04
N TYR A 236 15.97 17.15 3.82
CA TYR A 236 14.94 17.85 3.05
C TYR A 236 14.95 17.43 1.57
N GLY A 237 13.73 17.29 0.97
CA GLY A 237 13.52 16.90 -0.43
C GLY A 237 13.53 15.40 -0.62
#